data_81277c129e33fe68806a4b134e3f51b9
#
_entry.id   81277c129e33fe68806a4b134e3f51b9
#
_cell.length_a   1.000
_cell.length_b   1.000
_cell.length_c   1.000
_cell.angle_alpha   90.00
_cell.angle_beta   90.00
_cell.angle_gamma   90.00
#
_symmetry.space_group_name_H-M   'P 1'
#
loop_
_entity.id
_entity.type
_entity.pdbx_description
1 polymer ?
#
loop_
_entity_poly.entity_id
_entity_poly.type
_entity_poly.pdbx_seq_one_letter_code
_entity_poly.pdbx_strand_id
1 'polypeptide(L)'
;MRIISGKFKNRKLFFPKNLKTRPLKDSVKESIFNILDHSKNIDIQIKNSKVLDLYSGSGSFGLESLSREASFVLFLEKDPEAKSNLKKNIEFFNVNKRVEVVEMDILQFFKKNSLKKKFNIIFLDPPYKDENYFEVIKKIREKNFFDKKHIFIVHRE
;
A
#
# COMPACT_ATOMS: atom_id res chain seq x y z
N MET A 1 -6.13 2.78 14.75
CA MET A 1 -5.15 2.89 13.66
C MET A 1 -4.84 4.35 13.39
N ARG A 2 -3.58 4.69 13.26
CA ARG A 2 -3.06 6.06 13.08
C ARG A 2 -1.82 6.05 12.20
N ILE A 3 -1.41 7.21 11.72
CA ILE A 3 -0.09 7.42 11.11
C ILE A 3 0.98 7.44 12.21
N ILE A 4 2.04 6.66 12.03
CA ILE A 4 3.08 6.46 13.05
C ILE A 4 4.15 7.55 12.98
N SER A 5 4.54 7.96 11.76
CA SER A 5 5.66 8.88 11.58
C SER A 5 5.44 9.84 10.40
N GLY A 6 6.36 10.77 10.23
CA GLY A 6 6.35 11.73 9.12
C GLY A 6 5.39 12.90 9.31
N LYS A 7 5.03 13.53 8.19
CA LYS A 7 4.24 14.78 8.14
C LYS A 7 2.88 14.68 8.84
N PHE A 8 2.27 13.48 8.83
CA PHE A 8 0.92 13.25 9.36
C PHE A 8 0.93 12.47 10.69
N LYS A 9 2.07 12.39 11.37
CA LYS A 9 2.24 11.65 12.64
C LYS A 9 1.08 11.87 13.61
N ASN A 10 0.63 10.79 14.26
CA ASN A 10 -0.45 10.73 15.24
C ASN A 10 -1.87 11.02 14.71
N ARG A 11 -2.06 11.38 13.45
CA ARG A 11 -3.40 11.56 12.90
C ARG A 11 -4.09 10.22 12.72
N LYS A 12 -5.35 10.14 13.15
CA LYS A 12 -6.18 8.93 13.04
C LYS A 12 -6.70 8.75 11.61
N LEU A 13 -6.85 7.49 11.22
CA LEU A 13 -7.46 7.10 9.95
C LEU A 13 -8.95 6.78 10.13
N PHE A 14 -9.76 7.14 9.15
CA PHE A 14 -11.11 6.59 9.02
C PHE A 14 -11.00 5.12 8.64
N PHE A 15 -11.81 4.30 9.30
CA PHE A 15 -11.78 2.85 9.13
C PHE A 15 -13.20 2.28 9.13
N PRO A 16 -13.48 1.21 8.33
CA PRO A 16 -14.77 0.54 8.34
C PRO A 16 -15.13 0.05 9.75
N LYS A 17 -16.38 0.25 10.16
CA LYS A 17 -16.87 -0.27 11.44
C LYS A 17 -17.10 -1.79 11.40
N ASN A 18 -17.24 -2.36 10.22
CA ASN A 18 -17.46 -3.79 10.01
C ASN A 18 -16.13 -4.53 9.96
N LEU A 19 -15.94 -5.49 10.85
CA LEU A 19 -14.72 -6.26 11.07
C LEU A 19 -14.38 -7.27 9.95
N LYS A 20 -14.91 -7.10 8.74
CA LYS A 20 -14.61 -7.99 7.60
C LYS A 20 -13.14 -7.91 7.15
N THR A 21 -12.50 -6.79 7.41
CA THR A 21 -11.08 -6.58 7.10
C THR A 21 -10.32 -6.28 8.38
N ARG A 22 -9.29 -7.05 8.68
CA ARG A 22 -8.38 -6.75 9.78
C ARG A 22 -7.49 -5.57 9.37
N PRO A 23 -7.42 -4.50 10.17
CA PRO A 23 -6.49 -3.42 9.90
C PRO A 23 -5.05 -3.88 10.20
N LEU A 24 -4.12 -3.49 9.36
CA LEU A 24 -2.70 -3.63 9.64
C LEU A 24 -2.39 -2.97 11.00
N LYS A 25 -1.98 -3.78 11.98
CA LYS A 25 -1.69 -3.30 13.33
C LYS A 25 -0.61 -2.22 13.34
N ASP A 26 -0.76 -1.22 14.19
CA ASP A 26 0.21 -0.11 14.28
C ASP A 26 1.62 -0.62 14.56
N SER A 27 1.80 -1.64 15.43
CA SER A 27 3.10 -2.27 15.74
C SER A 27 3.73 -2.97 14.54
N VAL A 28 2.94 -3.68 13.74
CA VAL A 28 3.41 -4.35 12.51
C VAL A 28 3.86 -3.32 11.49
N LYS A 29 3.03 -2.30 11.27
CA LYS A 29 3.36 -1.19 10.38
C LYS A 29 4.66 -0.49 10.80
N GLU A 30 4.80 -0.19 12.08
CA GLU A 30 6.02 0.40 12.65
C GLU A 30 7.24 -0.49 12.39
N SER A 31 7.12 -1.79 12.63
CA SER A 31 8.22 -2.75 12.38
C SER A 31 8.62 -2.78 10.91
N ILE A 32 7.66 -2.81 9.97
CA ILE A 32 7.94 -2.78 8.53
C ILE A 32 8.72 -1.50 8.16
N PHE A 33 8.23 -0.34 8.59
CA PHE A 33 8.89 0.92 8.26
C PHE A 33 10.26 1.08 8.95
N ASN A 34 10.45 0.55 10.15
CA ASN A 34 11.76 0.53 10.81
C ASN A 34 12.76 -0.34 10.03
N ILE A 35 12.32 -1.47 9.48
CA ILE A 35 13.17 -2.30 8.61
C ILE A 35 13.55 -1.53 7.34
N LEU A 36 12.59 -0.84 6.70
CA LEU A 36 12.85 -0.05 5.49
C LEU A 36 13.82 1.12 5.74
N ASP A 37 13.69 1.78 6.90
CA ASP A 37 14.48 2.97 7.23
C ASP A 37 15.89 2.65 7.74
N HIS A 38 16.09 1.48 8.39
CA HIS A 38 17.31 1.20 9.15
C HIS A 38 18.07 -0.06 8.75
N SER A 39 17.51 -0.92 7.89
CA SER A 39 18.21 -2.11 7.45
C SER A 39 19.34 -1.78 6.48
N LYS A 40 20.56 -2.18 6.80
CA LYS A 40 21.74 -2.04 5.92
C LYS A 40 21.64 -2.88 4.64
N ASN A 41 20.78 -3.88 4.63
CA ASN A 41 20.60 -4.80 3.50
C ASN A 41 19.53 -4.33 2.49
N ILE A 42 18.83 -3.24 2.79
CA ILE A 42 17.77 -2.70 1.94
C ILE A 42 18.21 -1.35 1.40
N ASP A 43 18.50 -1.29 0.10
CA ASP A 43 18.87 -0.05 -0.60
C ASP A 43 17.63 0.61 -1.23
N ILE A 44 16.58 0.78 -0.43
CA ILE A 44 15.34 1.46 -0.80
C ILE A 44 15.06 2.57 0.21
N GLN A 45 14.87 3.77 -0.32
CA GLN A 45 14.41 4.91 0.48
C GLN A 45 12.91 5.11 0.27
N ILE A 46 12.18 5.35 1.36
CA ILE A 46 10.73 5.66 1.28
C ILE A 46 10.55 7.03 0.63
N LYS A 47 11.39 7.97 1.00
CA LYS A 47 11.39 9.32 0.39
C LYS A 47 11.56 9.23 -1.12
N ASN A 48 10.71 9.94 -1.85
CA ASN A 48 10.62 9.96 -3.30
C ASN A 48 10.26 8.62 -3.97
N SER A 49 10.00 7.55 -3.20
CA SER A 49 9.59 6.26 -3.76
C SER A 49 8.18 6.32 -4.36
N LYS A 50 7.91 5.43 -5.30
CA LYS A 50 6.57 5.09 -5.78
C LYS A 50 6.14 3.78 -5.15
N VAL A 51 4.97 3.77 -4.54
CA VAL A 51 4.42 2.65 -3.78
C VAL A 51 3.23 2.05 -4.51
N LEU A 52 3.19 0.73 -4.59
CA LEU A 52 2.03 -0.05 -5.01
C LEU A 52 1.46 -0.74 -3.77
N ASP A 53 0.29 -0.30 -3.32
CA ASP A 53 -0.40 -0.80 -2.14
C ASP A 53 -1.56 -1.68 -2.57
N LEU A 54 -1.35 -2.99 -2.51
CA LEU A 54 -2.31 -4.02 -2.91
C LEU A 54 -3.07 -4.54 -1.70
N TYR A 55 -4.38 -4.74 -1.86
CA TYR A 55 -5.31 -4.99 -0.76
C TYR A 55 -5.34 -3.82 0.23
N SER A 56 -5.43 -2.60 -0.31
CA SER A 56 -5.11 -1.37 0.43
C SER A 56 -6.00 -1.10 1.64
N GLY A 57 -7.21 -1.65 1.68
CA GLY A 57 -8.17 -1.38 2.74
C GLY A 57 -8.45 0.12 2.86
N SER A 58 -8.28 0.66 4.04
CA SER A 58 -8.39 2.11 4.31
C SER A 58 -7.13 2.91 3.94
N GLY A 59 -6.13 2.27 3.35
CA GLY A 59 -4.89 2.90 2.87
C GLY A 59 -3.81 3.09 3.93
N SER A 60 -3.82 2.30 4.98
CA SER A 60 -2.92 2.49 6.13
C SER A 60 -1.44 2.50 5.76
N PHE A 61 -0.99 1.57 4.91
CA PHE A 61 0.41 1.46 4.49
C PHE A 61 0.80 2.58 3.52
N GLY A 62 0.00 2.79 2.47
CA GLY A 62 0.30 3.81 1.48
C GLY A 62 0.25 5.23 2.04
N LEU A 63 -0.69 5.54 2.95
CA LEU A 63 -0.77 6.85 3.60
C LEU A 63 0.37 7.08 4.59
N GLU A 64 0.84 6.04 5.29
CA GLU A 64 2.08 6.10 6.08
C GLU A 64 3.28 6.40 5.19
N SER A 65 3.37 5.74 4.01
CA SER A 65 4.43 6.01 3.03
C SER A 65 4.41 7.46 2.54
N LEU A 66 3.22 8.00 2.24
CA LEU A 66 3.07 9.42 1.86
C LEU A 66 3.44 10.38 2.99
N SER A 67 3.16 10.01 4.24
CA SER A 67 3.58 10.76 5.42
C SER A 67 5.10 10.82 5.54
N ARG A 68 5.79 9.76 5.11
CA ARG A 68 7.27 9.64 5.07
C ARG A 68 7.87 10.07 3.72
N GLU A 69 7.16 10.95 3.01
CA GLU A 69 7.62 11.61 1.78
C GLU A 69 7.72 10.70 0.54
N ALA A 70 7.02 9.56 0.47
CA ALA A 70 6.83 8.86 -0.78
C ALA A 70 6.23 9.80 -1.83
N SER A 71 6.69 9.74 -3.07
CA SER A 71 6.25 10.65 -4.13
C SER A 71 4.86 10.31 -4.68
N PHE A 72 4.52 9.01 -4.71
CA PHE A 72 3.26 8.55 -5.30
C PHE A 72 2.83 7.21 -4.72
N VAL A 73 1.52 7.02 -4.56
CA VAL A 73 0.93 5.72 -4.19
C VAL A 73 -0.20 5.35 -5.14
N LEU A 74 -0.14 4.12 -5.67
CA LEU A 74 -1.27 3.47 -6.34
C LEU A 74 -1.91 2.49 -5.36
N PHE A 75 -3.18 2.73 -5.05
CA PHE A 75 -3.99 1.87 -4.19
C PHE A 75 -4.88 0.97 -5.04
N LEU A 76 -4.87 -0.33 -4.76
CA LEU A 76 -5.85 -1.27 -5.30
C LEU A 76 -6.73 -1.81 -4.17
N GLU A 77 -8.03 -1.55 -4.27
CA GLU A 77 -9.03 -2.02 -3.30
C GLU A 77 -10.34 -2.36 -4.03
N LYS A 78 -10.83 -3.58 -3.82
CA LYS A 78 -12.09 -4.03 -4.44
C LYS A 78 -13.32 -3.82 -3.58
N ASP A 79 -13.16 -3.73 -2.24
CA ASP A 79 -14.26 -3.53 -1.32
C ASP A 79 -14.74 -2.07 -1.35
N PRO A 80 -16.04 -1.81 -1.65
CA PRO A 80 -16.55 -0.44 -1.77
C PRO A 80 -16.51 0.35 -0.46
N GLU A 81 -16.72 -0.32 0.70
CA GLU A 81 -16.71 0.34 2.01
C GLU A 81 -15.29 0.75 2.39
N ALA A 82 -14.33 -0.16 2.22
CA ALA A 82 -12.91 0.12 2.44
C ALA A 82 -12.43 1.27 1.55
N LYS A 83 -12.77 1.23 0.25
CA LYS A 83 -12.48 2.32 -0.71
C LYS A 83 -13.09 3.65 -0.30
N SER A 84 -14.33 3.65 0.20
CA SER A 84 -14.98 4.89 0.69
C SER A 84 -14.17 5.51 1.84
N ASN A 85 -13.71 4.70 2.78
CA ASN A 85 -12.85 5.17 3.87
C ASN A 85 -11.47 5.61 3.38
N LEU A 86 -10.88 4.90 2.41
CA LEU A 86 -9.63 5.30 1.76
C LEU A 86 -9.76 6.70 1.12
N LYS A 87 -10.83 6.96 0.37
CA LYS A 87 -11.08 8.27 -0.23
C LYS A 87 -11.20 9.37 0.82
N LYS A 88 -11.96 9.14 1.91
CA LYS A 88 -12.05 10.09 3.03
C LYS A 88 -10.68 10.37 3.65
N ASN A 89 -9.84 9.35 3.80
CA ASN A 89 -8.48 9.52 4.30
C ASN A 89 -7.62 10.37 3.34
N ILE A 90 -7.67 10.08 2.04
CA ILE A 90 -6.94 10.83 1.00
C ILE A 90 -7.30 12.32 1.04
N GLU A 91 -8.59 12.64 1.12
CA GLU A 91 -9.09 14.02 1.25
C GLU A 91 -8.63 14.66 2.56
N PHE A 92 -8.80 13.94 3.68
CA PHE A 92 -8.42 14.43 5.03
C PHE A 92 -6.93 14.76 5.14
N PHE A 93 -6.05 14.02 4.48
CA PHE A 93 -4.61 14.28 4.43
C PHE A 93 -4.21 15.25 3.30
N ASN A 94 -5.15 15.63 2.43
CA ASN A 94 -4.91 16.50 1.27
C ASN A 94 -3.78 15.96 0.36
N VAL A 95 -3.84 14.67 0.02
CA VAL A 95 -2.82 13.98 -0.80
C VAL A 95 -3.30 13.58 -2.19
N ASN A 96 -4.46 14.08 -2.64
CA ASN A 96 -5.12 13.70 -3.90
C ASN A 96 -4.19 13.75 -5.13
N LYS A 97 -3.26 14.71 -5.18
CA LYS A 97 -2.32 14.87 -6.31
C LYS A 97 -1.20 13.82 -6.35
N ARG A 98 -1.04 13.04 -5.28
CA ARG A 98 0.03 12.03 -5.14
C ARG A 98 -0.50 10.60 -5.09
N VAL A 99 -1.77 10.40 -5.43
CA VAL A 99 -2.39 9.09 -5.35
C VAL A 99 -3.22 8.77 -6.58
N GLU A 100 -3.38 7.49 -6.82
CA GLU A 100 -4.38 6.92 -7.71
C GLU A 100 -5.07 5.78 -6.98
N VAL A 101 -6.40 5.66 -7.10
CA VAL A 101 -7.19 4.61 -6.46
C VAL A 101 -7.92 3.82 -7.54
N VAL A 102 -7.67 2.53 -7.59
CA VAL A 102 -8.31 1.60 -8.53
C VAL A 102 -9.22 0.65 -7.77
N GLU A 103 -10.53 0.69 -8.08
CA GLU A 103 -11.53 -0.23 -7.57
C GLU A 103 -11.64 -1.44 -8.50
N MET A 104 -10.82 -2.44 -8.24
CA MET A 104 -10.79 -3.64 -9.06
C MET A 104 -10.16 -4.79 -8.30
N ASP A 105 -10.54 -6.01 -8.66
CA ASP A 105 -9.80 -7.20 -8.25
C ASP A 105 -8.37 -7.15 -8.83
N ILE A 106 -7.40 -7.53 -8.00
CA ILE A 106 -5.97 -7.37 -8.32
C ILE A 106 -5.58 -8.20 -9.56
N LEU A 107 -6.05 -9.43 -9.67
CA LEU A 107 -5.73 -10.27 -10.84
C LEU A 107 -6.38 -9.71 -12.12
N GLN A 108 -7.60 -9.18 -12.01
CA GLN A 108 -8.25 -8.50 -13.13
C GLN A 108 -7.49 -7.23 -13.54
N PHE A 109 -7.00 -6.46 -12.56
CA PHE A 109 -6.18 -5.28 -12.82
C PHE A 109 -4.95 -5.64 -13.66
N PHE A 110 -4.19 -6.66 -13.26
CA PHE A 110 -3.00 -7.09 -14.00
C PHE A 110 -3.30 -7.70 -15.37
N LYS A 111 -4.50 -8.27 -15.56
CA LYS A 111 -4.93 -8.74 -16.89
C LYS A 111 -5.22 -7.60 -17.86
N LYS A 112 -5.85 -6.52 -17.36
CA LYS A 112 -6.37 -5.43 -18.21
C LYS A 112 -5.36 -4.29 -18.42
N ASN A 113 -4.40 -4.12 -17.54
CA ASN A 113 -3.53 -2.94 -17.55
C ASN A 113 -2.08 -3.27 -17.86
N SER A 114 -1.48 -2.41 -18.69
CA SER A 114 -0.06 -2.25 -18.86
C SER A 114 0.33 -0.89 -18.29
N LEU A 115 0.72 -0.84 -17.00
CA LEU A 115 1.17 0.41 -16.42
C LEU A 115 2.53 0.80 -16.97
N LYS A 116 2.66 2.06 -17.38
CA LYS A 116 3.97 2.67 -17.69
C LYS A 116 4.75 3.01 -16.42
N LYS A 117 4.05 3.16 -15.28
CA LYS A 117 4.67 3.46 -13.98
C LYS A 117 5.30 2.22 -13.39
N LYS A 118 6.50 2.40 -12.83
CA LYS A 118 7.24 1.37 -12.07
C LYS A 118 7.30 1.77 -10.61
N PHE A 119 7.28 0.79 -9.71
CA PHE A 119 7.20 0.98 -8.28
C PHE A 119 8.48 0.51 -7.58
N ASN A 120 8.86 1.24 -6.53
CA ASN A 120 10.01 0.90 -5.68
C ASN A 120 9.60 0.03 -4.50
N ILE A 121 8.39 0.24 -3.96
CA ILE A 121 7.85 -0.52 -2.84
C ILE A 121 6.53 -1.13 -3.28
N ILE A 122 6.43 -2.46 -3.21
CA ILE A 122 5.22 -3.21 -3.52
C ILE A 122 4.77 -3.92 -2.23
N PHE A 123 3.64 -3.48 -1.69
CA PHE A 123 3.07 -4.01 -0.46
C PHE A 123 1.84 -4.86 -0.75
N LEU A 124 1.80 -6.05 -0.14
CA LEU A 124 0.69 -6.99 -0.23
C LEU A 124 0.25 -7.40 1.19
N ASP A 125 -1.01 -7.14 1.51
CA ASP A 125 -1.64 -7.60 2.75
C ASP A 125 -2.91 -8.42 2.42
N PRO A 126 -2.74 -9.60 1.76
CA PRO A 126 -3.87 -10.39 1.31
C PRO A 126 -4.67 -10.93 2.51
N PRO A 127 -6.01 -11.10 2.37
CA PRO A 127 -6.81 -11.79 3.35
C PRO A 127 -6.22 -13.17 3.67
N TYR A 128 -6.34 -13.63 4.93
CA TYR A 128 -5.74 -14.89 5.40
C TYR A 128 -6.05 -16.11 4.51
N LYS A 129 -7.27 -16.17 3.97
CA LYS A 129 -7.75 -17.26 3.11
C LYS A 129 -7.37 -17.08 1.62
N ASP A 130 -6.73 -15.97 1.25
CA ASP A 130 -6.34 -15.74 -0.14
C ASP A 130 -5.01 -16.44 -0.43
N GLU A 131 -5.07 -17.55 -1.15
CA GLU A 131 -3.90 -18.30 -1.61
C GLU A 131 -3.35 -17.78 -2.94
N ASN A 132 -4.06 -16.85 -3.60
CA ASN A 132 -3.69 -16.37 -4.94
C ASN A 132 -2.58 -15.31 -4.93
N TYR A 133 -2.09 -14.90 -3.76
CA TYR A 133 -1.07 -13.86 -3.68
C TYR A 133 0.24 -14.23 -4.41
N PHE A 134 0.58 -15.52 -4.53
CA PHE A 134 1.71 -15.96 -5.35
C PHE A 134 1.48 -15.67 -6.84
N GLU A 135 0.26 -15.86 -7.33
CA GLU A 135 -0.10 -15.50 -8.71
C GLU A 135 -0.02 -13.98 -8.92
N VAL A 136 -0.43 -13.20 -7.92
CA VAL A 136 -0.28 -11.74 -7.93
C VAL A 136 1.18 -11.34 -8.09
N ILE A 137 2.10 -11.90 -7.28
CA ILE A 137 3.54 -11.64 -7.38
C ILE A 137 4.08 -12.03 -8.76
N LYS A 138 3.67 -13.20 -9.27
CA LYS A 138 4.05 -13.65 -10.62
C LYS A 138 3.60 -12.66 -11.69
N LYS A 139 2.35 -12.16 -11.61
CA LYS A 139 1.82 -11.16 -12.56
C LYS A 139 2.56 -9.84 -12.49
N ILE A 140 2.91 -9.36 -11.30
CA ILE A 140 3.71 -8.14 -11.13
C ILE A 140 5.07 -8.29 -11.83
N ARG A 141 5.71 -9.46 -11.69
CA ARG A 141 6.99 -9.75 -12.34
C ARG A 141 6.86 -9.85 -13.86
N GLU A 142 5.90 -10.59 -14.35
CA GLU A 142 5.61 -10.74 -15.78
C GLU A 142 5.35 -9.39 -16.48
N LYS A 143 4.60 -8.52 -15.82
CA LYS A 143 4.24 -7.19 -16.33
C LYS A 143 5.30 -6.12 -16.08
N ASN A 144 6.36 -6.45 -15.33
CA ASN A 144 7.47 -5.56 -15.03
C ASN A 144 7.04 -4.22 -14.38
N PHE A 145 6.17 -4.28 -13.36
CA PHE A 145 5.65 -3.12 -12.63
C PHE A 145 6.60 -2.57 -11.56
N PHE A 146 7.80 -3.08 -11.46
CA PHE A 146 8.80 -2.69 -10.47
C PHE A 146 9.98 -1.93 -11.11
N ASP A 147 10.55 -1.03 -10.34
CA ASP A 147 11.77 -0.31 -10.69
C ASP A 147 13.00 -1.23 -10.55
N LYS A 148 14.17 -0.80 -11.08
CA LYS A 148 15.44 -1.52 -10.89
C LYS A 148 15.74 -1.72 -9.41
N LYS A 149 15.55 -0.67 -8.59
CA LYS A 149 15.59 -0.75 -7.12
C LYS A 149 14.16 -0.90 -6.61
N HIS A 150 13.85 -2.08 -6.09
CA HIS A 150 12.52 -2.38 -5.59
C HIS A 150 12.55 -3.39 -4.44
N ILE A 151 11.48 -3.40 -3.66
CA ILE A 151 11.22 -4.40 -2.62
C ILE A 151 9.76 -4.84 -2.66
N PHE A 152 9.55 -6.14 -2.47
CA PHE A 152 8.24 -6.73 -2.19
C PHE A 152 8.12 -6.96 -0.69
N ILE A 153 7.02 -6.52 -0.12
CA ILE A 153 6.67 -6.73 1.28
C ILE A 153 5.34 -7.47 1.29
N VAL A 154 5.36 -8.67 1.84
CA VAL A 154 4.15 -9.51 1.99
C VAL A 154 3.90 -9.68 3.48
N HIS A 155 2.78 -9.13 3.95
CA HIS A 155 2.31 -9.34 5.31
C HIS A 155 1.29 -10.49 5.30
N ARG A 156 1.49 -11.45 6.19
CA ARG A 156 0.53 -12.53 6.47
C ARG A 156 0.52 -12.85 7.96
N GLU A 157 -0.68 -12.91 8.52
CA GLU A 157 -0.91 -13.41 9.89
C GLU A 157 -1.28 -14.90 9.88
#